data_2a78b125d85c403811b11f504814e0df
#
_entry.id   2a78b125d85c403811b11f504814e0df
#
_cell.length_a   1.000
_cell.length_b   1.000
_cell.length_c   1.000
_cell.angle_alpha   90.00
_cell.angle_beta   90.00
_cell.angle_gamma   90.00
#
_symmetry.space_group_name_H-M   'P 1'
#
loop_
_entity.id
_entity.type
_entity.pdbx_description
1 polymer ?
#
loop_
_entity_poly.entity_id
_entity_poly.type
_entity_poly.pdbx_seq_one_letter_code
_entity_poly.pdbx_strand_id
1 'polypeptide(L)'
;TDPERKQAKGRKCYVNLGQGVLIVWKAYKRGVYQTGDAATIGRGRFVRVGTYGDPAAVPSHVWDQLLSECETWTAYTHQKPWRPDIAMQSADSHTEAVMHWEAGRRTFRVVADLGQIDKQNEALCPASKEAGRRVQCTACKLCKGSSQAKSIAIVEH
;
A
#
# COMPACT_ATOMS: atom_id res chain seq x y z
N THR A 1 -20.14 -15.41 4.51
CA THR A 1 -19.14 -14.95 3.53
C THR A 1 -19.01 -16.00 2.45
N ASP A 2 -19.50 -15.66 1.28
CA ASP A 2 -19.55 -16.50 0.09
C ASP A 2 -18.13 -16.99 -0.28
N PRO A 3 -17.87 -18.31 -0.29
CA PRO A 3 -16.57 -18.86 -0.66
C PRO A 3 -16.15 -18.52 -2.09
N GLU A 4 -17.11 -18.30 -2.99
CA GLU A 4 -16.85 -17.88 -4.37
C GLU A 4 -16.28 -16.45 -4.44
N ARG A 5 -16.61 -15.57 -3.48
CA ARG A 5 -16.01 -14.23 -3.41
C ARG A 5 -14.53 -14.23 -3.03
N LYS A 6 -14.00 -15.29 -2.45
CA LYS A 6 -12.56 -15.38 -2.10
C LYS A 6 -11.66 -15.56 -3.32
N GLN A 7 -12.21 -16.09 -4.42
CA GLN A 7 -11.50 -16.30 -5.68
C GLN A 7 -12.13 -15.53 -6.84
N ALA A 8 -13.11 -14.68 -6.59
CA ALA A 8 -13.78 -13.94 -7.63
C ALA A 8 -12.81 -13.05 -8.40
N LYS A 9 -12.77 -13.20 -9.73
CA LYS A 9 -12.18 -12.22 -10.64
C LYS A 9 -12.81 -10.86 -10.32
N GLY A 10 -11.99 -9.79 -10.24
CA GLY A 10 -12.47 -8.45 -9.91
C GLY A 10 -12.43 -8.08 -8.42
N ARG A 11 -11.71 -8.80 -7.58
CA ARG A 11 -11.42 -8.33 -6.23
C ARG A 11 -10.45 -7.15 -6.28
N LYS A 12 -10.90 -5.99 -5.84
CA LYS A 12 -10.05 -4.80 -5.70
C LYS A 12 -9.00 -4.92 -4.58
N CYS A 13 -9.22 -5.82 -3.61
CA CYS A 13 -8.30 -6.05 -2.50
C CYS A 13 -7.68 -7.44 -2.58
N TYR A 14 -6.35 -7.51 -2.66
CA TYR A 14 -5.56 -8.74 -2.69
C TYR A 14 -5.42 -9.42 -1.32
N VAL A 15 -5.79 -8.75 -0.24
CA VAL A 15 -5.60 -9.27 1.12
C VAL A 15 -6.44 -10.52 1.35
N ASN A 16 -5.78 -11.62 1.72
CA ASN A 16 -6.46 -12.84 2.13
C ASN A 16 -6.92 -12.71 3.59
N LEU A 17 -8.20 -12.43 3.78
CA LEU A 17 -8.81 -12.24 5.10
C LEU A 17 -8.98 -13.55 5.89
N GLY A 18 -8.86 -14.71 5.24
CA GLY A 18 -9.17 -15.98 5.88
C GLY A 18 -8.08 -16.50 6.83
N GLN A 19 -6.87 -16.67 6.34
CA GLN A 19 -5.81 -17.33 7.11
C GLN A 19 -4.78 -16.36 7.68
N GLY A 20 -4.24 -15.43 6.88
CA GLY A 20 -3.14 -14.56 7.29
C GLY A 20 -3.48 -13.69 8.50
N VAL A 21 -4.59 -12.98 8.46
CA VAL A 21 -5.03 -12.09 9.54
C VAL A 21 -5.33 -12.89 10.82
N LEU A 22 -6.00 -14.04 10.69
CA LEU A 22 -6.34 -14.89 11.82
C LEU A 22 -5.09 -15.49 12.48
N ILE A 23 -4.08 -15.88 11.71
CA ILE A 23 -2.81 -16.40 12.24
C ILE A 23 -2.09 -15.31 13.02
N VAL A 24 -1.99 -14.11 12.48
CA VAL A 24 -1.36 -12.95 13.16
C VAL A 24 -2.10 -12.63 14.46
N TRP A 25 -3.43 -12.57 14.43
CA TRP A 25 -4.24 -12.33 15.62
C TRP A 25 -4.05 -13.40 16.69
N LYS A 26 -4.08 -14.68 16.31
CA LYS A 26 -3.85 -15.80 17.24
C LYS A 26 -2.43 -15.77 17.84
N ALA A 27 -1.43 -15.42 17.04
CA ALA A 27 -0.06 -15.27 17.51
C ALA A 27 0.08 -14.11 18.50
N TYR A 28 -0.55 -12.96 18.22
CA TYR A 28 -0.64 -11.84 19.15
C TYR A 28 -1.27 -12.24 20.49
N LYS A 29 -2.44 -12.92 20.45
CA LYS A 29 -3.13 -13.37 21.66
C LYS A 29 -2.32 -14.36 22.50
N ARG A 30 -1.39 -15.10 21.90
CA ARG A 30 -0.46 -16.00 22.59
C ARG A 30 0.82 -15.32 23.09
N GLY A 31 0.97 -14.01 22.88
CA GLY A 31 2.16 -13.27 23.28
C GLY A 31 3.43 -13.59 22.45
N VAL A 32 3.26 -14.12 21.22
CA VAL A 32 4.39 -14.46 20.34
C VAL A 32 5.14 -13.22 19.88
N TYR A 33 4.43 -12.11 19.70
CA TYR A 33 5.03 -10.85 19.31
C TYR A 33 5.52 -10.08 20.52
N GLN A 34 6.76 -9.63 20.45
CA GLN A 34 7.31 -8.72 21.45
C GLN A 34 6.63 -7.35 21.31
N THR A 35 6.29 -6.77 22.45
CA THR A 35 5.91 -5.35 22.53
C THR A 35 7.16 -4.52 22.73
N GLY A 36 7.20 -3.33 22.15
CA GLY A 36 8.36 -2.46 22.26
C GLY A 36 8.09 -1.08 21.70
N ASP A 37 9.07 -0.22 21.81
CA ASP A 37 9.05 1.10 21.20
C ASP A 37 8.98 1.00 19.67
N ALA A 38 8.08 1.74 19.06
CA ALA A 38 7.81 1.66 17.63
C ALA A 38 9.02 2.11 16.79
N ALA A 39 9.79 3.11 17.24
CA ALA A 39 10.99 3.56 16.53
C ALA A 39 12.05 2.44 16.49
N THR A 40 12.27 1.78 17.60
CA THR A 40 13.19 0.62 17.70
C THR A 40 12.75 -0.53 16.78
N ILE A 41 11.42 -0.79 16.71
CA ILE A 41 10.89 -1.80 15.79
C ILE A 41 11.14 -1.42 14.32
N GLY A 42 11.00 -0.13 13.99
CA GLY A 42 11.21 0.38 12.62
C GLY A 42 12.66 0.47 12.18
N ARG A 43 13.60 0.58 13.12
CA ARG A 43 15.01 0.93 12.86
C ARG A 43 15.67 0.07 11.78
N GLY A 44 16.13 0.74 10.72
CA GLY A 44 16.83 0.12 9.60
C GLY A 44 15.99 -0.87 8.78
N ARG A 45 14.67 -0.89 8.96
CA ARG A 45 13.76 -1.81 8.25
C ARG A 45 13.05 -1.11 7.09
N PHE A 46 12.72 -1.90 6.09
CA PHE A 46 11.67 -1.57 5.13
C PHE A 46 10.31 -1.87 5.75
N VAL A 47 9.45 -0.87 5.84
CA VAL A 47 8.13 -1.00 6.47
C VAL A 47 7.03 -0.99 5.42
N ARG A 48 6.13 -1.98 5.47
CA ARG A 48 4.88 -1.93 4.72
C ARG A 48 3.75 -1.51 5.65
N VAL A 49 3.32 -0.26 5.51
CA VAL A 49 2.30 0.38 6.34
C VAL A 49 0.92 -0.10 5.89
N GLY A 50 0.10 -0.60 6.81
CA GLY A 50 -1.27 -1.00 6.50
C GLY A 50 -1.40 -2.32 5.74
N THR A 51 -0.54 -3.32 5.99
CA THR A 51 -0.59 -4.63 5.30
C THR A 51 -1.93 -5.37 5.49
N TYR A 52 -2.53 -5.28 6.66
CA TYR A 52 -3.82 -5.91 7.00
C TYR A 52 -4.85 -4.89 7.46
N GLY A 53 -5.01 -3.83 6.72
CA GLY A 53 -5.97 -2.77 7.00
C GLY A 53 -5.49 -1.44 6.47
N ASP A 54 -6.38 -0.46 6.51
CA ASP A 54 -6.01 0.89 6.11
C ASP A 54 -5.14 1.54 7.20
N PRO A 55 -4.01 2.15 6.85
CA PRO A 55 -3.14 2.82 7.83
C PRO A 55 -3.83 3.95 8.59
N ALA A 56 -4.86 4.56 8.03
CA ALA A 56 -5.63 5.61 8.72
C ALA A 56 -6.42 5.10 9.93
N ALA A 57 -6.59 3.78 10.07
CA ALA A 57 -7.22 3.18 11.24
C ALA A 57 -6.32 3.17 12.49
N VAL A 58 -5.03 3.49 12.33
CA VAL A 58 -4.05 3.53 13.44
C VAL A 58 -3.71 4.99 13.73
N PRO A 59 -3.61 5.40 15.01
CA PRO A 59 -3.23 6.76 15.37
C PRO A 59 -1.92 7.21 14.71
N SER A 60 -1.89 8.41 14.13
CA SER A 60 -0.78 8.92 13.33
C SER A 60 0.56 8.90 14.07
N HIS A 61 0.57 9.18 15.38
CA HIS A 61 1.80 9.20 16.17
C HIS A 61 2.50 7.83 16.21
N VAL A 62 1.77 6.71 16.06
CA VAL A 62 2.37 5.37 15.99
C VAL A 62 3.18 5.22 14.71
N TRP A 63 2.67 5.75 13.59
CA TRP A 63 3.40 5.78 12.33
C TRP A 63 4.59 6.74 12.38
N ASP A 64 4.43 7.92 12.99
CA ASP A 64 5.53 8.86 13.14
C ASP A 64 6.71 8.22 13.89
N GLN A 65 6.43 7.50 14.97
CA GLN A 65 7.45 6.76 15.72
C GLN A 65 8.04 5.60 14.90
N LEU A 66 7.19 4.75 14.32
CA LEU A 66 7.65 3.58 13.56
C LEU A 66 8.52 3.95 12.36
N LEU A 67 8.19 5.04 11.68
CA LEU A 67 8.86 5.47 10.46
C LEU A 67 10.06 6.37 10.70
N SER A 68 10.24 6.91 11.92
CA SER A 68 11.31 7.87 12.25
C SER A 68 12.73 7.32 12.02
N GLU A 69 12.94 6.03 12.26
CA GLU A 69 14.24 5.36 12.13
C GLU A 69 14.24 4.25 11.05
N CYS A 70 13.14 4.10 10.28
CA CYS A 70 13.08 3.11 9.23
C CYS A 70 13.94 3.53 8.02
N GLU A 71 14.42 2.55 7.25
CA GLU A 71 15.14 2.82 6.00
C GLU A 71 14.20 3.46 4.97
N THR A 72 13.03 2.89 4.80
CA THR A 72 11.97 3.38 3.91
C THR A 72 10.67 2.62 4.16
N TRP A 73 9.60 3.05 3.49
CA TRP A 73 8.28 2.39 3.61
C TRP A 73 7.50 2.40 2.30
N THR A 74 6.43 1.61 2.27
CA THR A 74 5.32 1.73 1.31
C THR A 74 4.01 1.85 2.06
N ALA A 75 3.10 2.67 1.55
CA ALA A 75 1.79 2.90 2.16
C ALA A 75 0.74 3.29 1.13
N TYR A 76 -0.48 2.79 1.34
CA TYR A 76 -1.67 3.11 0.54
C TYR A 76 -2.86 3.33 1.47
N THR A 77 -3.76 4.25 1.13
CA THR A 77 -4.98 4.48 1.90
C THR A 77 -6.16 4.80 0.99
N HIS A 78 -7.36 4.33 1.36
CA HIS A 78 -8.63 4.76 0.76
C HIS A 78 -9.30 5.88 1.55
N GLN A 79 -8.76 6.22 2.72
CA GLN A 79 -9.31 7.33 3.55
C GLN A 79 -8.88 8.69 3.00
N LYS A 80 -9.82 9.63 2.99
CA LYS A 80 -9.64 10.96 2.38
C LYS A 80 -9.94 12.08 3.38
N PRO A 81 -9.06 13.07 3.50
CA PRO A 81 -7.62 13.06 3.21
C PRO A 81 -6.85 12.45 4.37
N TRP A 82 -5.84 11.62 4.11
CA TRP A 82 -4.98 11.11 5.17
C TRP A 82 -3.51 11.14 4.77
N ARG A 83 -2.66 11.77 5.57
CA ARG A 83 -1.19 11.77 5.56
C ARG A 83 -0.56 11.55 4.16
N PRO A 84 -0.65 12.53 3.22
CA PRO A 84 -0.06 12.40 1.89
C PRO A 84 1.47 12.32 1.91
N ASP A 85 2.10 12.69 3.03
CA ASP A 85 3.51 12.50 3.29
C ASP A 85 3.87 11.02 3.53
N ILE A 86 2.96 10.24 4.09
CA ILE A 86 3.15 8.82 4.38
C ILE A 86 2.60 7.94 3.23
N ALA A 87 1.35 8.11 2.86
CA ALA A 87 0.64 7.18 1.98
C ALA A 87 0.27 7.79 0.62
N MET A 88 0.32 6.95 -0.40
CA MET A 88 -0.35 7.21 -1.67
C MET A 88 -1.86 7.01 -1.51
N GLN A 89 -2.67 7.78 -2.25
CA GLN A 89 -4.11 7.55 -2.29
C GLN A 89 -4.43 6.37 -3.20
N SER A 90 -5.19 5.41 -2.71
CA SER A 90 -5.79 4.40 -3.58
C SER A 90 -6.89 5.04 -4.39
N ALA A 91 -6.89 4.84 -5.70
CA ALA A 91 -7.93 5.32 -6.60
C ALA A 91 -8.55 4.13 -7.35
N ASP A 92 -9.87 4.03 -7.30
CA ASP A 92 -10.61 2.95 -7.95
C ASP A 92 -11.01 3.28 -9.41
N SER A 93 -10.80 4.52 -9.84
CA SER A 93 -11.07 4.99 -11.19
C SER A 93 -10.04 6.02 -11.64
N HIS A 94 -9.97 6.26 -12.98
CA HIS A 94 -9.16 7.33 -13.54
C HIS A 94 -9.62 8.71 -13.05
N THR A 95 -10.94 8.94 -13.03
CA THR A 95 -11.51 10.21 -12.56
C THR A 95 -11.11 10.51 -11.11
N GLU A 96 -11.16 9.51 -10.25
CA GLU A 96 -10.71 9.65 -8.86
C GLU A 96 -9.21 9.95 -8.77
N ALA A 97 -8.39 9.29 -9.60
CA ALA A 97 -6.97 9.57 -9.66
C ALA A 97 -6.68 11.02 -10.08
N VAL A 98 -7.39 11.54 -11.09
CA VAL A 98 -7.26 12.93 -11.55
C VAL A 98 -7.58 13.90 -10.40
N MET A 99 -8.65 13.71 -9.67
CA MET A 99 -9.01 14.55 -8.50
C MET A 99 -7.88 14.57 -7.46
N HIS A 100 -7.20 13.44 -7.25
CA HIS A 100 -6.08 13.40 -6.33
C HIS A 100 -4.85 14.13 -6.90
N TRP A 101 -4.55 13.98 -8.19
CA TRP A 101 -3.43 14.67 -8.84
C TRP A 101 -3.60 16.18 -8.84
N GLU A 102 -4.81 16.67 -9.11
CA GLU A 102 -5.16 18.11 -9.01
C GLU A 102 -4.95 18.66 -7.60
N ALA A 103 -5.16 17.81 -6.59
CA ALA A 103 -4.87 18.12 -5.19
C ALA A 103 -3.40 17.88 -4.78
N GLY A 104 -2.49 17.65 -5.74
CA GLY A 104 -1.07 17.43 -5.50
C GLY A 104 -0.73 16.10 -4.82
N ARG A 105 -1.62 15.10 -4.90
CA ARG A 105 -1.44 13.79 -4.26
C ARG A 105 -1.10 12.72 -5.27
N ARG A 106 -0.21 11.82 -4.89
CA ARG A 106 0.10 10.64 -5.69
C ARG A 106 -0.92 9.54 -5.44
N THR A 107 -1.19 8.75 -6.49
CA THR A 107 -2.15 7.65 -6.42
C THR A 107 -1.52 6.28 -6.69
N PHE A 108 -2.15 5.26 -6.14
CA PHE A 108 -1.97 3.86 -6.55
C PHE A 108 -3.28 3.35 -7.10
N ARG A 109 -3.27 2.84 -8.34
CA ARG A 109 -4.47 2.40 -9.04
C ARG A 109 -4.28 1.01 -9.63
N VAL A 110 -5.32 0.16 -9.49
CA VAL A 110 -5.42 -1.11 -10.20
C VAL A 110 -6.18 -0.87 -11.50
N VAL A 111 -5.64 -1.33 -12.62
CA VAL A 111 -6.20 -1.17 -13.96
C VAL A 111 -6.45 -2.52 -14.62
N ALA A 112 -7.43 -2.62 -15.51
CA ALA A 112 -7.73 -3.88 -16.19
C ALA A 112 -6.65 -4.27 -17.23
N ASP A 113 -6.02 -3.28 -17.87
CA ASP A 113 -4.99 -3.49 -18.87
C ASP A 113 -4.01 -2.31 -18.96
N LEU A 114 -2.92 -2.49 -19.69
CA LEU A 114 -1.87 -1.48 -19.89
C LEU A 114 -2.36 -0.21 -20.61
N GLY A 115 -3.42 -0.31 -21.41
CA GLY A 115 -3.97 0.82 -22.17
C GLY A 115 -4.68 1.84 -21.28
N GLN A 116 -5.08 1.43 -20.07
CA GLN A 116 -5.73 2.31 -19.09
C GLN A 116 -4.75 3.11 -18.23
N ILE A 117 -3.45 2.88 -18.37
CA ILE A 117 -2.42 3.63 -17.64
C ILE A 117 -2.29 5.02 -18.25
N ASP A 118 -2.47 6.05 -17.45
CA ASP A 118 -2.18 7.44 -17.82
C ASP A 118 -0.67 7.67 -17.81
N LYS A 119 -0.04 7.51 -18.97
CA LYS A 119 1.42 7.63 -19.13
C LYS A 119 1.98 9.00 -18.75
N GLN A 120 1.15 10.03 -18.69
CA GLN A 120 1.56 11.35 -18.24
C GLN A 120 1.75 11.39 -16.73
N ASN A 121 0.82 10.81 -15.97
CA ASN A 121 0.72 10.91 -14.52
C ASN A 121 1.11 9.61 -13.80
N GLU A 122 1.06 8.47 -14.48
CA GLU A 122 1.31 7.16 -13.90
C GLU A 122 2.50 6.44 -14.51
N ALA A 123 3.14 5.62 -13.71
CA ALA A 123 4.12 4.62 -14.14
C ALA A 123 3.59 3.22 -13.81
N LEU A 124 3.83 2.27 -14.70
CA LEU A 124 3.57 0.86 -14.43
C LEU A 124 4.42 0.40 -13.25
N CYS A 125 3.81 -0.33 -12.30
CA CYS A 125 4.51 -0.87 -11.13
C CYS A 125 5.71 -1.74 -11.57
N PRO A 126 6.96 -1.39 -11.20
CA PRO A 126 8.13 -2.17 -11.62
C PRO A 126 8.17 -3.59 -11.05
N ALA A 127 7.38 -3.86 -10.01
CA ALA A 127 7.25 -5.20 -9.40
C ALA A 127 6.20 -6.07 -10.12
N SER A 128 5.39 -5.48 -11.02
CA SER A 128 4.37 -6.23 -11.76
C SER A 128 4.98 -7.13 -12.82
N LYS A 129 4.24 -8.16 -13.21
CA LYS A 129 4.62 -9.09 -14.28
C LYS A 129 4.79 -8.38 -15.61
N GLU A 130 3.91 -7.43 -15.92
CA GLU A 130 3.86 -6.66 -17.16
C GLU A 130 5.07 -5.75 -17.34
N ALA A 131 5.72 -5.33 -16.24
CA ALA A 131 6.95 -4.55 -16.30
C ALA A 131 8.18 -5.37 -16.76
N GLY A 132 8.09 -6.70 -16.77
CA GLY A 132 9.15 -7.62 -17.18
C GLY A 132 10.40 -7.62 -16.29
N ARG A 133 10.44 -6.81 -15.24
CA ARG A 133 11.65 -6.60 -14.42
C ARG A 133 11.64 -7.32 -13.07
N ARG A 134 10.50 -7.69 -12.54
CA ARG A 134 10.30 -8.31 -11.21
C ARG A 134 11.08 -7.63 -10.07
N VAL A 135 11.10 -6.32 -10.06
CA VAL A 135 11.80 -5.55 -9.03
C VAL A 135 11.10 -5.72 -7.70
N GLN A 136 11.84 -6.05 -6.65
CA GLN A 136 11.27 -6.13 -5.30
C GLN A 136 10.92 -4.75 -4.75
N CYS A 137 9.84 -4.64 -3.97
CA CYS A 137 9.42 -3.36 -3.36
C CYS A 137 10.52 -2.73 -2.50
N THR A 138 11.34 -3.55 -1.83
CA THR A 138 12.49 -3.11 -1.04
C THR A 138 13.57 -2.42 -1.87
N ALA A 139 13.74 -2.81 -3.13
CA ALA A 139 14.65 -2.15 -4.07
C ALA A 139 13.99 -0.98 -4.81
N CYS A 140 12.68 -1.08 -5.11
CA CYS A 140 11.95 -0.08 -5.89
C CYS A 140 11.68 1.22 -5.11
N LYS A 141 11.18 1.13 -3.88
CA LYS A 141 10.95 2.24 -2.93
C LYS A 141 10.01 3.37 -3.44
N LEU A 142 9.24 3.17 -4.51
CA LEU A 142 8.43 4.22 -5.14
C LEU A 142 7.10 4.51 -4.44
N CYS A 143 6.55 3.53 -3.71
CA CYS A 143 5.17 3.57 -3.20
C CYS A 143 5.09 4.20 -1.80
N LYS A 144 5.55 5.43 -1.64
CA LYS A 144 5.32 6.25 -0.45
C LYS A 144 4.77 7.62 -0.85
N GLY A 145 3.97 8.23 0.00
CA GLY A 145 3.30 9.49 -0.29
C GLY A 145 4.25 10.63 -0.65
N SER A 146 5.35 10.75 0.08
CA SER A 146 6.36 11.82 -0.09
C SER A 146 7.31 11.64 -1.28
N SER A 147 7.21 10.57 -2.06
CA SER A 147 8.04 10.41 -3.26
C SER A 147 7.69 11.43 -4.33
N GLN A 148 8.69 11.95 -5.03
CA GLN A 148 8.51 12.84 -6.18
C GLN A 148 8.29 12.09 -7.52
N ALA A 149 8.19 10.77 -7.48
CA ALA A 149 7.93 9.96 -8.66
C ALA A 149 6.46 10.08 -9.11
N LYS A 150 6.17 9.66 -10.36
CA LYS A 150 4.80 9.51 -10.85
C LYS A 150 3.96 8.62 -9.93
N SER A 151 2.65 8.78 -9.99
CA SER A 151 1.69 7.82 -9.45
C SER A 151 1.95 6.41 -10.00
N ILE A 152 1.44 5.39 -9.34
CA ILE A 152 1.71 3.99 -9.74
C ILE A 152 0.40 3.32 -10.17
N ALA A 153 0.42 2.67 -11.31
CA ALA A 153 -0.63 1.77 -11.75
C ALA A 153 -0.12 0.33 -11.83
N ILE A 154 -0.98 -0.64 -11.54
CA ILE A 154 -0.72 -2.08 -11.68
C ILE A 154 -1.88 -2.74 -12.40
N VAL A 155 -1.58 -3.69 -13.29
CA VAL A 155 -2.62 -4.48 -13.95
C VAL A 155 -3.20 -5.50 -12.98
N GLU A 156 -4.52 -5.70 -13.03
CA GLU A 156 -5.24 -6.69 -12.23
C GLU A 156 -4.80 -8.13 -12.58
N HIS A 157 -4.66 -9.00 -11.58
CA HIS A 157 -4.27 -10.41 -11.74
C HIS A 157 -5.29 -11.37 -11.14
#